data_ba3b29bd84a5a08915382bb2f8a293f2
#
_entry.id   ba3b29bd84a5a08915382bb2f8a293f2
#
_cell.length_a   1.000
_cell.length_b   1.000
_cell.length_c   1.000
_cell.angle_alpha   90.00
_cell.angle_beta   90.00
_cell.angle_gamma   90.00
#
_symmetry.space_group_name_H-M   'P 1'
#
loop_
_entity.id
_entity.type
_entity.pdbx_description
1 polymer ?
#
loop_
_entity_poly.entity_id
_entity_poly.type
_entity_poly.pdbx_seq_one_letter_code
_entity_poly.pdbx_strand_id
1 'polypeptide(L)'
;MSEHVYNLVKKHHSVRKFKNKPLSEDVVKKLVEAGQSASTSSFLQAYSIIGIDDEKIKENLREVSGQPYVVENGYLFVFVIDYYRHHLVDQHAETDMENTYGSTEGLLVGAIDAALVAENIAVTAEDMGYGIVFLGSLRNDVERVREILDLPDYVFPVFGMAVGEPADDENGAAKPRLPFDHVFHHNKYHADKETQYAQMADYDQTISEYYDQRTNGNRKETWSQQIEMFLGNKARLDMLEQLQKSGLIQR
;
A
#
# COMPACT_ATOMS: atom_id res chain seq x y z
N MET A 1 -13.74 -24.81 -12.95
CA MET A 1 -12.76 -23.70 -12.90
C MET A 1 -12.07 -23.72 -11.56
N SER A 2 -10.78 -23.42 -11.52
CA SER A 2 -10.08 -23.30 -10.22
C SER A 2 -10.49 -22.00 -9.54
N GLU A 3 -10.99 -22.07 -8.31
CA GLU A 3 -11.31 -20.90 -7.47
C GLU A 3 -10.15 -20.56 -6.52
N HIS A 4 -8.96 -21.11 -6.77
CA HIS A 4 -7.83 -20.98 -5.88
C HIS A 4 -7.50 -19.52 -5.55
N VAL A 5 -7.26 -18.67 -6.56
CA VAL A 5 -6.94 -17.24 -6.37
C VAL A 5 -8.11 -16.50 -5.70
N TYR A 6 -9.36 -16.77 -6.10
CA TYR A 6 -10.51 -16.18 -5.45
C TYR A 6 -10.54 -16.47 -3.95
N ASN A 7 -10.34 -17.73 -3.58
CA ASN A 7 -10.34 -18.15 -2.17
C ASN A 7 -9.13 -17.61 -1.41
N LEU A 8 -7.99 -17.45 -2.08
CA LEU A 8 -6.79 -16.84 -1.49
C LEU A 8 -7.06 -15.38 -1.10
N VAL A 9 -7.48 -14.55 -2.06
CA VAL A 9 -7.73 -13.13 -1.79
C VAL A 9 -8.89 -12.89 -0.80
N LYS A 10 -9.86 -13.80 -0.74
CA LYS A 10 -10.95 -13.72 0.25
C LYS A 10 -10.49 -13.98 1.69
N LYS A 11 -9.37 -14.67 1.87
CA LYS A 11 -8.78 -14.95 3.19
C LYS A 11 -7.78 -13.88 3.63
N HIS A 12 -7.46 -12.93 2.74
CA HIS A 12 -6.48 -11.90 3.04
C HIS A 12 -6.74 -11.18 4.36
N HIS A 13 -5.70 -11.06 5.15
CA HIS A 13 -5.62 -10.19 6.34
C HIS A 13 -4.19 -9.70 6.53
N SER A 14 -4.04 -8.50 7.07
CA SER A 14 -2.73 -7.94 7.35
C SER A 14 -2.06 -8.67 8.52
N VAL A 15 -0.96 -9.36 8.25
CA VAL A 15 -0.10 -10.03 9.24
C VAL A 15 0.85 -8.99 9.85
N ARG A 16 0.91 -8.90 11.19
CA ARG A 16 1.72 -7.92 11.91
C ARG A 16 2.68 -8.52 12.91
N LYS A 17 2.68 -9.85 13.01
CA LYS A 17 3.63 -10.63 13.78
C LYS A 17 4.25 -11.66 12.87
N PHE A 18 5.56 -11.59 12.76
CA PHE A 18 6.33 -12.49 11.90
C PHE A 18 7.34 -13.28 12.72
N LYS A 19 7.73 -14.45 12.22
CA LYS A 19 8.90 -15.17 12.72
C LYS A 19 10.15 -14.39 12.35
N ASN A 20 11.16 -14.44 13.22
CA ASN A 20 12.47 -13.87 12.93
C ASN A 20 13.23 -14.78 11.95
N LYS A 21 12.81 -14.76 10.70
CA LYS A 21 13.37 -15.59 9.62
C LYS A 21 13.42 -14.79 8.33
N PRO A 22 14.62 -14.41 7.86
CA PRO A 22 14.79 -13.71 6.60
C PRO A 22 14.25 -14.54 5.41
N LEU A 23 13.70 -13.86 4.40
CA LEU A 23 13.39 -14.48 3.13
C LEU A 23 14.71 -14.80 2.39
N SER A 24 14.74 -15.93 1.67
CA SER A 24 15.86 -16.23 0.79
C SER A 24 15.83 -15.33 -0.46
N GLU A 25 17.00 -15.12 -1.06
CA GLU A 25 17.14 -14.36 -2.31
C GLU A 25 16.24 -14.91 -3.43
N ASP A 26 16.11 -16.24 -3.53
CA ASP A 26 15.23 -16.89 -4.51
C ASP A 26 13.75 -16.54 -4.31
N VAL A 27 13.31 -16.43 -3.06
CA VAL A 27 11.93 -16.02 -2.73
C VAL A 27 11.75 -14.54 -3.10
N VAL A 28 12.67 -13.68 -2.67
CA VAL A 28 12.62 -12.25 -3.00
C VAL A 28 12.56 -12.04 -4.52
N LYS A 29 13.42 -12.75 -5.27
CA LYS A 29 13.43 -12.69 -6.74
C LYS A 29 12.09 -13.09 -7.34
N LYS A 30 11.50 -14.20 -6.92
CA LYS A 30 10.18 -14.66 -7.41
C LYS A 30 9.08 -13.64 -7.14
N LEU A 31 9.08 -13.03 -5.95
CA LEU A 31 8.12 -12.00 -5.58
C LEU A 31 8.26 -10.76 -6.48
N VAL A 32 9.49 -10.31 -6.71
CA VAL A 32 9.76 -9.17 -7.60
C VAL A 32 9.36 -9.48 -9.04
N GLU A 33 9.69 -10.66 -9.58
CA GLU A 33 9.29 -11.10 -10.93
C GLU A 33 7.76 -11.14 -11.08
N ALA A 34 7.04 -11.60 -10.05
CA ALA A 34 5.58 -11.57 -10.02
C ALA A 34 5.05 -10.12 -10.05
N GLY A 35 5.65 -9.23 -9.25
CA GLY A 35 5.34 -7.81 -9.26
C GLY A 35 5.54 -7.19 -10.65
N GLN A 36 6.70 -7.42 -11.28
CA GLN A 36 7.03 -6.91 -12.61
C GLN A 36 6.06 -7.36 -13.71
N SER A 37 5.30 -8.44 -13.47
CA SER A 37 4.28 -8.93 -14.41
C SER A 37 2.97 -8.14 -14.35
N ALA A 38 2.85 -7.13 -13.49
CA ALA A 38 1.67 -6.26 -13.42
C ALA A 38 1.55 -5.40 -14.69
N SER A 39 0.31 -5.08 -15.04
CA SER A 39 0.06 -4.08 -16.10
C SER A 39 0.45 -2.69 -15.60
N THR A 40 1.00 -1.87 -16.50
CA THR A 40 1.32 -0.46 -16.24
C THR A 40 0.69 0.42 -17.31
N SER A 41 0.41 1.68 -16.94
CA SER A 41 -0.19 2.63 -17.87
C SER A 41 0.75 2.87 -19.05
N SER A 42 0.25 2.64 -20.28
CA SER A 42 1.00 2.84 -21.53
C SER A 42 2.40 2.17 -21.54
N PHE A 43 2.58 1.14 -20.74
CA PHE A 43 3.86 0.45 -20.54
C PHE A 43 4.98 1.36 -20.00
N LEU A 44 4.62 2.44 -19.30
CA LEU A 44 5.56 3.40 -18.74
C LEU A 44 6.41 2.81 -17.62
N GLN A 45 5.85 1.87 -16.85
CA GLN A 45 6.54 1.25 -15.71
C GLN A 45 7.08 2.33 -14.74
N ALA A 46 6.21 3.27 -14.36
CA ALA A 46 6.55 4.45 -13.57
C ALA A 46 6.72 4.15 -12.08
N TYR A 47 7.41 3.06 -11.75
CA TYR A 47 7.65 2.59 -10.39
C TYR A 47 9.05 2.00 -10.22
N SER A 48 9.52 1.93 -8.99
CA SER A 48 10.61 1.05 -8.57
C SER A 48 10.27 0.36 -7.24
N ILE A 49 10.95 -0.76 -7.00
CA ILE A 49 10.87 -1.54 -5.77
C ILE A 49 12.22 -1.47 -5.09
N ILE A 50 12.25 -0.99 -3.85
CA ILE A 50 13.45 -0.99 -3.02
C ILE A 50 13.31 -2.12 -2.02
N GLY A 51 14.17 -3.13 -2.11
CA GLY A 51 14.25 -4.22 -1.16
C GLY A 51 15.20 -3.90 -0.02
N ILE A 52 14.81 -4.16 1.22
CA ILE A 52 15.57 -3.79 2.41
C ILE A 52 15.69 -4.98 3.35
N ASP A 53 16.91 -5.42 3.57
CA ASP A 53 17.30 -6.43 4.56
C ASP A 53 18.30 -5.87 5.60
N ASP A 54 18.89 -4.69 5.35
CA ASP A 54 19.77 -4.02 6.29
C ASP A 54 19.01 -3.57 7.53
N GLU A 55 19.41 -4.07 8.70
CA GLU A 55 18.75 -3.80 9.99
C GLU A 55 18.78 -2.33 10.37
N LYS A 56 19.87 -1.60 10.06
CA LYS A 56 19.99 -0.19 10.41
C LYS A 56 19.04 0.68 9.56
N ILE A 57 18.91 0.36 8.28
CA ILE A 57 17.94 1.03 7.40
C ILE A 57 16.52 0.75 7.90
N LYS A 58 16.19 -0.50 8.23
CA LYS A 58 14.88 -0.87 8.81
C LYS A 58 14.61 -0.12 10.11
N GLU A 59 15.58 0.01 11.02
CA GLU A 59 15.42 0.77 12.26
C GLU A 59 15.15 2.26 12.02
N ASN A 60 15.87 2.89 11.12
CA ASN A 60 15.62 4.28 10.74
C ASN A 60 14.21 4.46 10.15
N LEU A 61 13.75 3.54 9.32
CA LEU A 61 12.39 3.54 8.77
C LEU A 61 11.32 3.25 9.84
N ARG A 62 11.64 2.44 10.85
CA ARG A 62 10.75 2.21 12.01
C ARG A 62 10.53 3.48 12.81
N GLU A 63 11.55 4.32 12.98
CA GLU A 63 11.40 5.63 13.64
C GLU A 63 10.37 6.50 12.93
N VAL A 64 10.37 6.53 11.60
CA VAL A 64 9.38 7.25 10.80
C VAL A 64 7.99 6.60 10.90
N SER A 65 7.95 5.30 10.77
CA SER A 65 6.70 4.53 10.69
C SER A 65 5.98 4.41 12.04
N GLY A 66 6.73 4.29 13.14
CA GLY A 66 6.21 3.94 14.44
C GLY A 66 5.72 2.49 14.57
N GLN A 67 5.97 1.62 13.56
CA GLN A 67 5.46 0.25 13.54
C GLN A 67 6.59 -0.77 13.74
N PRO A 68 6.50 -1.69 14.72
CA PRO A 68 7.56 -2.66 15.02
C PRO A 68 7.85 -3.60 13.85
N TYR A 69 6.83 -4.00 13.10
CA TYR A 69 6.96 -4.92 11.95
C TYR A 69 7.66 -4.31 10.72
N VAL A 70 8.14 -3.07 10.79
CA VAL A 70 9.11 -2.51 9.83
C VAL A 70 10.48 -3.19 9.99
N VAL A 71 10.84 -3.59 11.20
CA VAL A 71 12.05 -4.34 11.52
C VAL A 71 11.76 -5.84 11.65
N GLU A 72 10.72 -6.16 12.42
CA GLU A 72 10.33 -7.53 12.75
C GLU A 72 9.59 -8.20 11.59
N ASN A 73 10.31 -8.54 10.52
CA ASN A 73 9.77 -9.18 9.31
C ASN A 73 10.85 -10.03 8.62
N GLY A 74 10.45 -10.82 7.63
CA GLY A 74 11.37 -11.59 6.81
C GLY A 74 12.06 -10.76 5.71
N TYR A 75 11.37 -9.75 5.17
CA TYR A 75 11.88 -8.81 4.18
C TYR A 75 10.99 -7.57 4.10
N LEU A 76 11.57 -6.41 3.87
CA LEU A 76 10.83 -5.15 3.69
C LEU A 76 10.97 -4.66 2.25
N PHE A 77 9.84 -4.43 1.59
CA PHE A 77 9.79 -3.72 0.31
C PHE A 77 9.30 -2.30 0.51
N VAL A 78 9.88 -1.35 -0.23
CA VAL A 78 9.35 0.02 -0.37
C VAL A 78 9.04 0.25 -1.84
N PHE A 79 7.82 0.65 -2.14
CA PHE A 79 7.33 0.95 -3.48
C PHE A 79 7.36 2.45 -3.68
N VAL A 80 7.98 2.86 -4.78
CA VAL A 80 8.16 4.28 -5.11
C VAL A 80 7.56 4.56 -6.49
N ILE A 81 6.99 5.76 -6.66
CA ILE A 81 6.83 6.36 -7.98
C ILE A 81 8.23 6.65 -8.48
N ASP A 82 8.53 6.30 -9.71
CA ASP A 82 9.86 6.49 -10.30
C ASP A 82 9.75 7.00 -11.72
N TYR A 83 9.95 8.31 -11.85
CA TYR A 83 10.11 9.00 -13.14
C TYR A 83 11.58 9.40 -13.41
N TYR A 84 12.51 8.99 -12.58
CA TYR A 84 13.93 9.33 -12.81
C TYR A 84 14.43 8.82 -14.16
N ARG A 85 14.11 7.57 -14.50
CA ARG A 85 14.45 7.01 -15.82
C ARG A 85 13.78 7.77 -16.98
N HIS A 86 12.55 8.23 -16.81
CA HIS A 86 11.83 9.02 -17.80
C HIS A 86 12.45 10.41 -17.94
N HIS A 87 12.87 11.02 -16.83
CA HIS A 87 13.61 12.28 -16.84
C HIS A 87 14.93 12.16 -17.62
N LEU A 88 15.67 11.06 -17.46
CA LEU A 88 16.88 10.80 -18.25
C LEU A 88 16.60 10.66 -19.77
N VAL A 89 15.47 10.09 -20.15
CA VAL A 89 15.02 10.06 -21.56
C VAL A 89 14.66 11.46 -22.03
N ASP A 90 13.94 12.23 -21.23
CA ASP A 90 13.49 13.59 -21.54
C ASP A 90 14.65 14.54 -21.86
N GLN A 91 15.79 14.39 -21.19
CA GLN A 91 17.00 15.20 -21.45
C GLN A 91 17.52 15.10 -22.93
N HIS A 92 17.08 14.07 -23.66
CA HIS A 92 17.47 13.82 -25.05
C HIS A 92 16.28 13.81 -25.99
N ALA A 93 15.06 14.09 -25.47
CA ALA A 93 13.82 14.10 -26.26
C ALA A 93 13.66 15.44 -27.01
N GLU A 94 12.92 15.38 -28.12
CA GLU A 94 12.51 16.59 -28.86
C GLU A 94 11.26 17.26 -28.27
N THR A 95 10.59 16.58 -27.36
CA THR A 95 9.33 17.00 -26.70
C THR A 95 9.54 17.16 -25.21
N ASP A 96 8.91 18.14 -24.61
CA ASP A 96 8.88 18.35 -23.17
C ASP A 96 7.97 17.31 -22.50
N MET A 97 8.58 16.24 -21.95
CA MET A 97 7.88 15.17 -21.27
C MET A 97 7.56 15.52 -19.81
N GLU A 98 8.30 16.44 -19.19
CA GLU A 98 8.12 16.85 -17.79
C GLU A 98 6.73 17.45 -17.55
N ASN A 99 6.14 18.07 -18.57
CA ASN A 99 4.75 18.53 -18.54
C ASN A 99 3.76 17.41 -18.19
N THR A 100 4.08 16.16 -18.47
CA THR A 100 3.22 15.00 -18.17
C THR A 100 3.63 14.30 -16.90
N TYR A 101 4.89 13.85 -16.77
CA TYR A 101 5.28 13.10 -15.57
C TYR A 101 5.40 13.98 -14.32
N GLY A 102 5.66 15.30 -14.46
CA GLY A 102 5.64 16.28 -13.37
C GLY A 102 4.24 16.80 -13.03
N SER A 103 3.18 16.26 -13.61
CA SER A 103 1.78 16.68 -13.39
C SER A 103 1.03 15.77 -12.41
N THR A 104 -0.21 16.16 -12.08
CA THR A 104 -1.13 15.29 -11.32
C THR A 104 -1.42 13.97 -12.04
N GLU A 105 -1.47 13.95 -13.38
CA GLU A 105 -1.60 12.71 -14.15
C GLU A 105 -0.39 11.78 -13.91
N GLY A 106 0.82 12.32 -13.92
CA GLY A 106 2.03 11.55 -13.60
C GLY A 106 1.96 10.94 -12.19
N LEU A 107 1.49 11.70 -11.20
CA LEU A 107 1.27 11.16 -9.86
C LEU A 107 0.29 9.98 -9.86
N LEU A 108 -0.86 10.11 -10.53
CA LEU A 108 -1.86 9.05 -10.62
C LEU A 108 -1.30 7.79 -11.27
N VAL A 109 -0.65 7.94 -12.42
CA VAL A 109 -0.03 6.83 -13.15
C VAL A 109 1.00 6.11 -12.29
N GLY A 110 1.96 6.83 -11.72
CA GLY A 110 3.02 6.22 -10.90
C GLY A 110 2.49 5.54 -9.64
N ALA A 111 1.49 6.14 -8.96
CA ALA A 111 0.89 5.55 -7.77
C ALA A 111 0.07 4.29 -8.09
N ILE A 112 -0.66 4.27 -9.21
CA ILE A 112 -1.42 3.11 -9.67
C ILE A 112 -0.46 1.99 -10.08
N ASP A 113 0.56 2.28 -10.88
CA ASP A 113 1.58 1.30 -11.29
C ASP A 113 2.22 0.64 -10.07
N ALA A 114 2.67 1.44 -9.09
CA ALA A 114 3.26 0.93 -7.84
C ALA A 114 2.29 0.05 -7.05
N ALA A 115 0.99 0.40 -7.00
CA ALA A 115 -0.02 -0.37 -6.28
C ALA A 115 -0.32 -1.71 -6.96
N LEU A 116 -0.43 -1.74 -8.30
CA LEU A 116 -0.66 -2.98 -9.05
C LEU A 116 0.51 -3.96 -8.90
N VAL A 117 1.73 -3.45 -8.96
CA VAL A 117 2.96 -4.23 -8.73
C VAL A 117 2.98 -4.81 -7.32
N ALA A 118 2.68 -4.01 -6.32
CA ALA A 118 2.67 -4.43 -4.93
C ALA A 118 1.59 -5.49 -4.66
N GLU A 119 0.41 -5.36 -5.25
CA GLU A 119 -0.66 -6.36 -5.10
C GLU A 119 -0.28 -7.70 -5.71
N ASN A 120 0.38 -7.73 -6.88
CA ASN A 120 0.89 -8.98 -7.44
C ASN A 120 1.90 -9.66 -6.50
N ILE A 121 2.79 -8.88 -5.86
CA ILE A 121 3.72 -9.40 -4.85
C ILE A 121 2.95 -9.94 -3.65
N ALA A 122 1.95 -9.21 -3.15
CA ALA A 122 1.16 -9.60 -2.00
C ALA A 122 0.44 -10.94 -2.22
N VAL A 123 -0.30 -11.05 -3.31
CA VAL A 123 -1.02 -12.29 -3.66
C VAL A 123 -0.06 -13.47 -3.86
N THR A 124 1.09 -13.23 -4.50
CA THR A 124 2.10 -14.28 -4.69
C THR A 124 2.74 -14.70 -3.37
N ALA A 125 3.04 -13.76 -2.47
CA ALA A 125 3.58 -14.06 -1.15
C ALA A 125 2.58 -14.90 -0.32
N GLU A 126 1.31 -14.52 -0.33
CA GLU A 126 0.26 -15.27 0.37
C GLU A 126 0.04 -16.67 -0.21
N ASP A 127 0.12 -16.83 -1.55
CA ASP A 127 0.07 -18.14 -2.20
C ASP A 127 1.24 -19.05 -1.81
N MET A 128 2.40 -18.45 -1.54
CA MET A 128 3.59 -19.13 -1.05
C MET A 128 3.56 -19.41 0.47
N GLY A 129 2.50 -18.99 1.19
CA GLY A 129 2.32 -19.17 2.62
C GLY A 129 2.97 -18.09 3.50
N TYR A 130 3.43 -17.00 2.92
CA TYR A 130 3.89 -15.84 3.67
C TYR A 130 2.72 -14.93 4.06
N GLY A 131 2.90 -14.15 5.13
CA GLY A 131 2.00 -13.06 5.48
C GLY A 131 2.56 -11.72 4.99
N ILE A 132 1.66 -10.76 4.78
CA ILE A 132 2.05 -9.39 4.38
C ILE A 132 1.32 -8.34 5.20
N VAL A 133 1.90 -7.14 5.25
CA VAL A 133 1.21 -5.92 5.68
C VAL A 133 1.73 -4.71 4.92
N PHE A 134 0.82 -3.90 4.41
CA PHE A 134 1.15 -2.62 3.79
C PHE A 134 1.42 -1.52 4.82
N LEU A 135 2.38 -0.66 4.54
CA LEU A 135 2.95 0.35 5.42
C LEU A 135 2.81 1.76 4.84
N GLY A 136 1.59 2.29 4.88
CA GLY A 136 1.36 3.69 4.53
C GLY A 136 2.01 4.69 5.49
N SER A 137 2.44 4.23 6.66
CA SER A 137 3.09 5.03 7.71
C SER A 137 4.49 5.54 7.33
N LEU A 138 5.12 5.02 6.29
CA LEU A 138 6.36 5.59 5.75
C LEU A 138 6.17 7.03 5.23
N ARG A 139 4.93 7.43 4.90
CA ARG A 139 4.62 8.82 4.53
C ARG A 139 4.43 9.78 5.72
N ASN A 140 4.66 9.32 6.95
CA ASN A 140 4.60 10.21 8.12
C ASN A 140 5.73 11.26 8.11
N ASP A 141 6.85 10.92 7.47
CA ASP A 141 7.97 11.82 7.22
C ASP A 141 8.65 11.42 5.89
N VAL A 142 8.16 11.98 4.79
CA VAL A 142 8.63 11.67 3.43
C VAL A 142 10.07 12.14 3.23
N GLU A 143 10.43 13.32 3.75
CA GLU A 143 11.76 13.89 3.62
C GLU A 143 12.80 12.95 4.24
N ARG A 144 12.51 12.47 5.44
CA ARG A 144 13.37 11.52 6.15
C ARG A 144 13.47 10.17 5.42
N VAL A 145 12.38 9.66 4.85
CA VAL A 145 12.43 8.42 4.05
C VAL A 145 13.27 8.60 2.79
N ARG A 146 13.15 9.75 2.11
CA ARG A 146 13.98 10.07 0.93
C ARG A 146 15.46 10.09 1.29
N GLU A 147 15.84 10.71 2.44
CA GLU A 147 17.23 10.70 2.93
C GLU A 147 17.73 9.29 3.27
N ILE A 148 16.94 8.50 4.01
CA ILE A 148 17.32 7.13 4.42
C ILE A 148 17.57 6.23 3.20
N LEU A 149 16.80 6.41 2.13
CA LEU A 149 16.84 5.56 0.94
C LEU A 149 17.61 6.19 -0.25
N ASP A 150 18.24 7.35 -0.05
CA ASP A 150 18.97 8.10 -1.09
C ASP A 150 18.12 8.32 -2.36
N LEU A 151 16.83 8.68 -2.19
CA LEU A 151 15.94 8.86 -3.33
C LEU A 151 16.26 10.16 -4.09
N PRO A 152 16.53 10.08 -5.41
CA PRO A 152 16.75 11.26 -6.23
C PRO A 152 15.44 12.02 -6.49
N ASP A 153 15.55 13.16 -7.17
CA ASP A 153 14.39 13.85 -7.72
C ASP A 153 13.63 12.95 -8.71
N TYR A 154 12.34 13.19 -8.85
CA TYR A 154 11.39 12.37 -9.63
C TYR A 154 11.14 10.97 -9.07
N VAL A 155 11.63 10.68 -7.85
CA VAL A 155 11.33 9.44 -7.12
C VAL A 155 10.65 9.77 -5.79
N PHE A 156 9.48 9.15 -5.55
CA PHE A 156 8.66 9.43 -4.38
C PHE A 156 8.19 8.15 -3.66
N PRO A 157 8.40 8.01 -2.33
CA PRO A 157 7.99 6.83 -1.60
C PRO A 157 6.47 6.81 -1.39
N VAL A 158 5.79 5.78 -1.89
CA VAL A 158 4.33 5.65 -1.78
C VAL A 158 3.93 4.89 -0.53
N PHE A 159 4.47 3.70 -0.36
CA PHE A 159 4.23 2.84 0.81
C PHE A 159 5.28 1.73 0.88
N GLY A 160 5.38 1.09 2.04
CA GLY A 160 6.13 -0.15 2.20
C GLY A 160 5.23 -1.38 2.29
N MET A 161 5.86 -2.55 2.26
CA MET A 161 5.23 -3.83 2.55
C MET A 161 6.23 -4.72 3.30
N ALA A 162 5.86 -5.11 4.51
CA ALA A 162 6.59 -6.14 5.24
C ALA A 162 6.06 -7.52 4.82
N VAL A 163 6.96 -8.47 4.56
CA VAL A 163 6.67 -9.83 4.17
C VAL A 163 7.45 -10.79 5.07
N GLY A 164 6.83 -11.90 5.48
CA GLY A 164 7.51 -12.90 6.31
C GLY A 164 6.63 -14.09 6.64
N GLU A 165 7.21 -15.11 7.24
CA GLU A 165 6.43 -16.21 7.81
C GLU A 165 5.62 -15.69 8.99
N PRO A 166 4.27 -15.90 9.03
CA PRO A 166 3.47 -15.51 10.19
C PRO A 166 3.98 -16.17 11.46
N ALA A 167 3.97 -15.43 12.58
CA ALA A 167 4.30 -16.02 13.87
C ALA A 167 3.25 -17.06 14.30
N ASP A 168 3.63 -18.01 15.13
CA ASP A 168 2.72 -19.07 15.54
C ASP A 168 1.53 -18.58 16.37
N ASP A 169 1.65 -17.41 16.99
CA ASP A 169 0.58 -16.71 17.73
C ASP A 169 -0.15 -15.63 16.89
N GLU A 170 0.13 -15.53 15.58
CA GLU A 170 -0.62 -14.66 14.68
C GLU A 170 -2.05 -15.21 14.53
N ASN A 171 -3.02 -14.41 14.93
CA ASN A 171 -4.43 -14.80 14.97
C ASN A 171 -5.32 -13.84 14.15
N GLY A 172 -4.75 -13.17 13.17
CA GLY A 172 -5.47 -12.30 12.26
C GLY A 172 -6.55 -13.06 11.48
N ALA A 173 -7.58 -12.34 11.10
CA ALA A 173 -8.66 -12.86 10.26
C ALA A 173 -9.11 -11.79 9.25
N ALA A 174 -9.67 -12.24 8.15
CA ALA A 174 -10.25 -11.34 7.15
C ALA A 174 -11.33 -10.47 7.82
N LYS A 175 -11.21 -9.15 7.64
CA LYS A 175 -12.25 -8.22 8.12
C LYS A 175 -13.46 -8.25 7.18
N PRO A 176 -14.67 -8.04 7.68
CA PRO A 176 -15.81 -7.77 6.83
C PRO A 176 -15.50 -6.62 5.87
N ARG A 177 -15.93 -6.73 4.64
CA ARG A 177 -15.83 -5.67 3.62
C ARG A 177 -17.19 -5.05 3.42
N LEU A 178 -17.22 -3.84 2.88
CA LEU A 178 -18.48 -3.24 2.41
C LEU A 178 -19.23 -4.27 1.53
N PRO A 179 -20.54 -4.43 1.71
CA PRO A 179 -21.34 -5.33 0.88
C PRO A 179 -21.23 -5.01 -0.61
N PHE A 180 -21.53 -5.99 -1.44
CA PHE A 180 -21.39 -5.88 -2.90
C PHE A 180 -22.06 -4.62 -3.45
N ASP A 181 -23.30 -4.38 -3.06
CA ASP A 181 -24.12 -3.27 -3.59
C ASP A 181 -23.67 -1.87 -3.11
N HIS A 182 -22.74 -1.80 -2.13
CA HIS A 182 -22.13 -0.52 -1.71
C HIS A 182 -20.97 -0.09 -2.62
N VAL A 183 -20.30 -1.05 -3.25
CA VAL A 183 -19.07 -0.79 -4.03
C VAL A 183 -19.26 -1.05 -5.52
N PHE A 184 -20.27 -1.82 -5.90
CA PHE A 184 -20.56 -2.13 -7.29
C PHE A 184 -21.79 -1.37 -7.78
N HIS A 185 -21.62 -0.50 -8.75
CA HIS A 185 -22.67 0.27 -9.40
C HIS A 185 -22.79 -0.16 -10.85
N HIS A 186 -23.95 -0.68 -11.23
CA HIS A 186 -24.19 -1.11 -12.61
C HIS A 186 -24.42 0.10 -13.53
N ASN A 187 -23.59 0.24 -14.57
CA ASN A 187 -23.60 1.29 -15.59
C ASN A 187 -23.28 2.72 -15.09
N LYS A 188 -23.83 3.16 -13.96
CA LYS A 188 -23.68 4.53 -13.44
C LYS A 188 -23.57 4.50 -11.92
N TYR A 189 -22.88 5.50 -11.37
CA TYR A 189 -22.82 5.69 -9.92
C TYR A 189 -24.20 6.02 -9.36
N HIS A 190 -24.59 5.37 -8.26
CA HIS A 190 -25.83 5.59 -7.56
C HIS A 190 -25.59 6.43 -6.31
N ALA A 191 -25.99 7.71 -6.36
CA ALA A 191 -25.74 8.70 -5.31
C ALA A 191 -26.97 8.98 -4.43
N ASP A 192 -27.97 8.10 -4.40
CA ASP A 192 -29.13 8.30 -3.55
C ASP A 192 -28.74 8.28 -2.08
N LYS A 193 -28.95 9.41 -1.40
CA LYS A 193 -28.49 9.63 -0.03
C LYS A 193 -29.18 8.72 0.99
N GLU A 194 -30.47 8.49 0.84
CA GLU A 194 -31.23 7.67 1.78
C GLU A 194 -30.75 6.23 1.73
N THR A 195 -30.58 5.69 0.53
CA THR A 195 -29.99 4.36 0.32
C THR A 195 -28.58 4.27 0.90
N GLN A 196 -27.72 5.26 0.63
CA GLN A 196 -26.34 5.28 1.15
C GLN A 196 -26.31 5.32 2.69
N TYR A 197 -27.17 6.13 3.33
CA TYR A 197 -27.25 6.17 4.80
C TYR A 197 -27.75 4.85 5.40
N ALA A 198 -28.75 4.22 4.82
CA ALA A 198 -29.24 2.91 5.28
C ALA A 198 -28.14 1.84 5.17
N GLN A 199 -27.45 1.78 4.03
CA GLN A 199 -26.35 0.86 3.80
C GLN A 199 -25.18 1.09 4.78
N MET A 200 -24.81 2.33 5.07
CA MET A 200 -23.76 2.64 6.06
C MET A 200 -24.18 2.21 7.46
N ALA A 201 -25.42 2.41 7.86
CA ALA A 201 -25.93 2.00 9.17
C ALA A 201 -25.84 0.47 9.36
N ASP A 202 -26.23 -0.30 8.34
CA ASP A 202 -26.14 -1.77 8.37
C ASP A 202 -24.69 -2.26 8.46
N TYR A 203 -23.80 -1.59 7.73
CA TYR A 203 -22.38 -1.94 7.77
C TYR A 203 -21.72 -1.52 9.09
N ASP A 204 -22.11 -0.39 9.67
CA ASP A 204 -21.68 0.05 11.00
C ASP A 204 -22.01 -0.98 12.08
N GLN A 205 -23.19 -1.56 12.02
CA GLN A 205 -23.57 -2.65 12.91
C GLN A 205 -22.67 -3.88 12.70
N THR A 206 -22.45 -4.29 11.45
CA THR A 206 -21.58 -5.42 11.10
C THR A 206 -20.16 -5.24 11.66
N ILE A 207 -19.59 -4.04 11.53
CA ILE A 207 -18.25 -3.74 12.01
C ILE A 207 -18.18 -3.67 13.52
N SER A 208 -19.19 -3.10 14.19
CA SER A 208 -19.27 -3.07 15.64
C SER A 208 -19.33 -4.49 16.24
N GLU A 209 -20.16 -5.36 15.68
CA GLU A 209 -20.27 -6.77 16.09
C GLU A 209 -18.96 -7.53 15.86
N TYR A 210 -18.28 -7.32 14.72
CA TYR A 210 -16.99 -7.92 14.41
C TYR A 210 -15.93 -7.54 15.47
N TYR A 211 -15.83 -6.25 15.83
CA TYR A 211 -14.87 -5.83 16.85
C TYR A 211 -15.23 -6.28 18.25
N ASP A 212 -16.51 -6.26 18.61
CA ASP A 212 -17.00 -6.80 19.88
C ASP A 212 -16.58 -8.26 20.09
N GLN A 213 -16.85 -9.10 19.10
CA GLN A 213 -16.49 -10.53 19.11
C GLN A 213 -14.97 -10.74 19.12
N ARG A 214 -14.24 -10.05 18.23
CA ARG A 214 -12.80 -10.21 18.09
C ARG A 214 -12.01 -9.75 19.31
N THR A 215 -12.50 -8.77 20.05
CA THR A 215 -11.80 -8.15 21.18
C THR A 215 -12.41 -8.52 22.53
N ASN A 216 -13.31 -9.50 22.56
CA ASN A 216 -14.04 -9.92 23.77
C ASN A 216 -14.70 -8.71 24.49
N GLY A 217 -15.37 -7.86 23.73
CA GLY A 217 -16.10 -6.70 24.26
C GLY A 217 -15.29 -5.42 24.47
N ASN A 218 -13.97 -5.45 24.22
CA ASN A 218 -13.10 -4.29 24.47
C ASN A 218 -13.22 -3.19 23.40
N ARG A 219 -13.73 -3.50 22.21
CA ARG A 219 -13.93 -2.55 21.11
C ARG A 219 -15.28 -2.78 20.45
N LYS A 220 -15.97 -1.67 20.14
CA LYS A 220 -17.29 -1.67 19.49
C LYS A 220 -17.43 -0.53 18.48
N GLU A 221 -16.31 0.07 18.06
CA GLU A 221 -16.37 1.21 17.15
C GLU A 221 -16.93 0.78 15.80
N THR A 222 -17.82 1.60 15.27
CA THR A 222 -18.40 1.44 13.94
C THR A 222 -17.38 1.85 12.85
N TRP A 223 -17.67 1.51 11.62
CA TRP A 223 -16.86 1.96 10.48
C TRP A 223 -16.90 3.48 10.30
N SER A 224 -18.08 4.09 10.44
CA SER A 224 -18.24 5.54 10.36
C SER A 224 -17.42 6.28 11.43
N GLN A 225 -17.41 5.79 12.67
CA GLN A 225 -16.57 6.34 13.74
C GLN A 225 -15.08 6.22 13.44
N GLN A 226 -14.64 5.11 12.84
CA GLN A 226 -13.26 4.94 12.44
C GLN A 226 -12.86 5.94 11.34
N ILE A 227 -13.72 6.16 10.33
CA ILE A 227 -13.49 7.17 9.28
C ILE A 227 -13.37 8.56 9.89
N GLU A 228 -14.29 8.94 10.76
CA GLU A 228 -14.27 10.24 11.44
C GLU A 228 -12.95 10.44 12.20
N MET A 229 -12.53 9.43 12.98
CA MET A 229 -11.27 9.47 13.71
C MET A 229 -10.07 9.62 12.75
N PHE A 230 -10.01 8.82 11.67
CA PHE A 230 -8.86 8.85 10.75
C PHE A 230 -8.78 10.14 9.94
N LEU A 231 -9.89 10.58 9.36
CA LEU A 231 -9.92 11.78 8.51
C LEU A 231 -9.89 13.06 9.36
N GLY A 232 -10.47 13.02 10.56
CA GLY A 232 -10.47 14.14 11.51
C GLY A 232 -9.07 14.46 12.08
N ASN A 233 -8.19 13.49 12.19
CA ASN A 233 -6.84 13.67 12.73
C ASN A 233 -5.84 14.34 11.76
N LYS A 234 -6.26 14.69 10.56
CA LYS A 234 -5.50 15.51 9.60
C LYS A 234 -4.05 15.09 9.38
N ALA A 235 -3.79 13.81 9.22
CA ALA A 235 -2.45 13.32 8.99
C ALA A 235 -1.92 13.77 7.62
N ARG A 236 -0.63 14.12 7.57
CA ARG A 236 0.13 14.35 6.33
C ARG A 236 -0.40 15.49 5.46
N LEU A 237 -0.67 16.64 6.06
CA LEU A 237 -1.14 17.83 5.34
C LEU A 237 -0.06 18.47 4.45
N ASP A 238 1.21 18.13 4.69
CA ASP A 238 2.39 18.58 3.93
C ASP A 238 2.63 17.78 2.63
N MET A 239 1.79 16.79 2.32
CA MET A 239 2.02 15.87 1.21
C MET A 239 2.22 16.57 -0.14
N LEU A 240 1.47 17.65 -0.42
CA LEU A 240 1.65 18.41 -1.65
C LEU A 240 3.07 19.03 -1.72
N GLU A 241 3.52 19.63 -0.63
CA GLU A 241 4.87 20.20 -0.54
C GLU A 241 5.95 19.13 -0.77
N GLN A 242 5.77 17.94 -0.16
CA GLN A 242 6.71 16.83 -0.31
C GLN A 242 6.77 16.29 -1.75
N LEU A 243 5.62 16.21 -2.43
CA LEU A 243 5.54 15.84 -3.84
C LEU A 243 6.26 16.89 -4.72
N GLN A 244 6.02 18.18 -4.48
CA GLN A 244 6.67 19.26 -5.22
C GLN A 244 8.19 19.30 -5.00
N LYS A 245 8.66 19.08 -3.77
CA LYS A 245 10.08 18.93 -3.47
C LYS A 245 10.74 17.73 -4.19
N SER A 246 9.94 16.73 -4.54
CA SER A 246 10.41 15.57 -5.28
C SER A 246 10.33 15.73 -6.81
N GLY A 247 10.01 16.92 -7.33
CA GLY A 247 9.85 17.18 -8.76
C GLY A 247 8.51 16.74 -9.35
N LEU A 248 7.56 16.27 -8.50
CA LEU A 248 6.21 15.90 -8.92
C LEU A 248 5.21 17.04 -8.64
N ILE A 249 4.10 17.05 -9.34
CA ILE A 249 3.04 18.09 -9.22
C ILE A 249 3.65 19.50 -9.28
N GLN A 250 4.41 19.78 -10.32
CA GLN A 250 4.95 21.10 -10.59
C GLN A 250 3.95 22.01 -11.29
N ARG A 251 2.84 21.43 -11.77
CA ARG A 251 1.77 22.12 -12.53
C ARG A 251 0.41 21.53 -12.20
#